data_1c799afb4481398713a3237ec143b9ab
#
_entry.id   1c799afb4481398713a3237ec143b9ab
#
_cell.length_a   1.000
_cell.length_b   1.000
_cell.length_c   1.000
_cell.angle_alpha   90.00
_cell.angle_beta   90.00
_cell.angle_gamma   90.00
#
_symmetry.space_group_name_H-M   'P 1'
#
loop_
_entity.id
_entity.type
_entity.pdbx_description
1 polymer ?
#
loop_
_entity_poly.entity_id
_entity_poly.type
_entity_poly.pdbx_seq_one_letter_code
_entity_poly.pdbx_strand_id
1 'polypeptide(L)'
;MIAPNRRTLLAAAAAMGASAAAAKDASQPIVGDKGASILGPRNEPRALQNPDLLRPPATDHGSMPNLRFSFADAHVKLRQGGWSREVTQRELAVSTSMAGVNMRLTSGGVRAMHWHKQAEWSFMLAGRARITAVDNDGHNFIADVGPGDLWYFPAGIPHAIQGLPAEGCPRKG
;
A
#
# COMPACT_ATOMS: atom_id res chain seq x y z
N MET A 1 19.49 -49.34 24.50
CA MET A 1 19.82 -47.97 23.97
C MET A 1 20.51 -48.17 22.63
N ILE A 2 19.83 -47.80 21.54
CA ILE A 2 20.35 -47.94 20.18
C ILE A 2 21.03 -46.61 19.85
N ALA A 3 22.32 -46.63 19.57
CA ALA A 3 23.07 -45.42 19.18
C ALA A 3 22.58 -44.91 17.81
N PRO A 4 22.44 -43.63 17.60
CA PRO A 4 22.02 -43.09 16.31
C PRO A 4 23.08 -43.30 15.25
N ASN A 5 22.64 -43.76 14.10
CA ASN A 5 23.50 -44.09 12.99
C ASN A 5 24.08 -42.82 12.33
N ARG A 6 25.28 -42.92 11.73
CA ARG A 6 26.01 -41.82 11.10
C ARG A 6 25.24 -41.04 10.04
N ARG A 7 24.24 -41.67 9.39
CA ARG A 7 23.39 -41.03 8.38
C ARG A 7 22.39 -40.04 8.99
N THR A 8 21.90 -40.35 10.22
CA THR A 8 20.99 -39.43 10.95
C THR A 8 21.70 -38.19 11.46
N LEU A 9 22.97 -38.31 11.84
CA LEU A 9 23.80 -37.17 12.26
C LEU A 9 24.13 -36.22 11.09
N LEU A 10 24.38 -36.79 9.89
CA LEU A 10 24.64 -35.95 8.69
C LEU A 10 23.40 -35.23 8.21
N ALA A 11 22.21 -35.84 8.32
CA ALA A 11 20.95 -35.17 7.96
C ALA A 11 20.60 -34.01 8.92
N ALA A 12 20.89 -34.20 10.22
CA ALA A 12 20.68 -33.14 11.22
C ALA A 12 21.65 -31.95 11.02
N ALA A 13 22.90 -32.23 10.63
CA ALA A 13 23.89 -31.18 10.34
C ALA A 13 23.54 -30.37 9.05
N ALA A 14 22.96 -31.04 8.03
CA ALA A 14 22.52 -30.36 6.82
C ALA A 14 21.29 -29.47 7.05
N ALA A 15 20.38 -29.87 7.94
CA ALA A 15 19.21 -29.04 8.29
C ALA A 15 19.60 -27.80 9.10
N MET A 16 20.60 -27.89 9.98
CA MET A 16 21.11 -26.73 10.71
C MET A 16 21.91 -25.77 9.81
N GLY A 17 22.60 -26.30 8.79
CA GLY A 17 23.32 -25.48 7.81
C GLY A 17 22.40 -24.64 6.92
N ALA A 18 21.26 -25.19 6.53
CA ALA A 18 20.25 -24.46 5.74
C ALA A 18 19.59 -23.33 6.53
N SER A 19 19.34 -23.51 7.83
CA SER A 19 18.82 -22.45 8.71
C SER A 19 19.82 -21.30 8.91
N ALA A 20 21.11 -21.61 8.99
CA ALA A 20 22.13 -20.57 9.16
C ALA A 20 22.40 -19.77 7.87
N ALA A 21 22.20 -20.39 6.70
CA ALA A 21 22.29 -19.70 5.41
C ALA A 21 21.11 -18.73 5.20
N ALA A 22 19.89 -19.13 5.59
CA ALA A 22 18.73 -18.25 5.52
C ALA A 22 18.83 -17.03 6.47
N ALA A 23 19.52 -17.17 7.61
CA ALA A 23 19.75 -16.05 8.53
C ALA A 23 20.83 -15.06 8.04
N LYS A 24 21.70 -15.46 7.11
CA LYS A 24 22.72 -14.57 6.51
C LYS A 24 22.18 -13.65 5.42
N ASP A 25 21.01 -13.95 4.88
CA ASP A 25 20.31 -13.13 3.89
C ASP A 25 19.27 -12.15 4.51
N ALA A 26 19.26 -12.00 5.83
CA ALA A 26 18.59 -10.87 6.44
C ALA A 26 19.22 -9.61 5.85
N SER A 27 18.45 -8.89 5.06
CA SER A 27 18.89 -7.66 4.38
C SER A 27 19.60 -6.75 5.38
N GLN A 28 20.87 -6.47 5.13
CA GLN A 28 21.63 -5.53 5.94
C GLN A 28 20.95 -4.17 5.86
N PRO A 29 20.98 -3.38 6.95
CA PRO A 29 20.46 -2.02 6.91
C PRO A 29 21.12 -1.25 5.77
N ILE A 30 20.33 -0.58 4.98
CA ILE A 30 20.83 0.30 3.92
C ILE A 30 21.41 1.53 4.58
N VAL A 31 22.70 1.77 4.37
CA VAL A 31 23.43 2.91 4.97
C VAL A 31 23.71 3.94 3.88
N GLY A 32 23.38 5.21 4.14
CA GLY A 32 23.59 6.33 3.24
C GLY A 32 22.52 6.40 2.14
N ASP A 33 22.85 7.07 1.03
CA ASP A 33 21.93 7.35 -0.08
C ASP A 33 21.65 6.13 -0.96
N LYS A 34 22.31 5.02 -0.68
CA LYS A 34 22.16 3.81 -1.48
C LYS A 34 20.84 3.15 -1.16
N GLY A 35 19.92 3.30 -2.08
CA GLY A 35 18.83 2.38 -2.26
C GLY A 35 17.72 2.39 -1.23
N ALA A 36 17.60 3.44 -0.44
CA ALA A 36 16.31 3.70 0.15
C ALA A 36 15.34 3.96 -0.99
N SER A 37 14.85 2.87 -1.59
CA SER A 37 13.88 2.97 -2.65
C SER A 37 12.71 3.79 -2.14
N ILE A 38 12.51 4.96 -2.68
CA ILE A 38 11.30 5.77 -2.41
C ILE A 38 10.03 5.03 -2.83
N LEU A 39 10.18 3.95 -3.57
CA LEU A 39 9.08 3.09 -4.03
C LEU A 39 8.68 2.03 -2.98
N GLY A 40 9.42 1.93 -1.85
CA GLY A 40 9.16 0.93 -0.80
C GLY A 40 9.45 -0.50 -1.23
N PRO A 41 8.98 -1.49 -0.46
CA PRO A 41 9.25 -2.89 -0.76
C PRO A 41 8.63 -3.26 -2.10
N ARG A 42 9.44 -3.90 -2.95
CA ARG A 42 9.06 -4.32 -4.29
C ARG A 42 8.33 -5.66 -4.24
N ASN A 43 7.33 -5.82 -5.07
CA ASN A 43 6.70 -7.11 -5.31
C ASN A 43 7.40 -7.79 -6.48
N GLU A 44 8.45 -8.57 -6.20
CA GLU A 44 9.28 -9.21 -7.23
C GLU A 44 8.48 -10.13 -8.17
N PRO A 45 7.57 -11.01 -7.68
CA PRO A 45 6.75 -11.82 -8.59
C PRO A 45 5.94 -11.00 -9.56
N ARG A 46 5.41 -9.85 -9.11
CA ARG A 46 4.66 -8.95 -9.97
C ARG A 46 5.55 -8.19 -10.96
N ALA A 47 6.74 -7.80 -10.54
CA ALA A 47 7.71 -7.16 -11.41
C ALA A 47 8.17 -8.10 -12.54
N LEU A 48 8.36 -9.39 -12.24
CA LEU A 48 8.68 -10.41 -13.25
C LEU A 48 7.55 -10.63 -14.25
N GLN A 49 6.29 -10.55 -13.80
CA GLN A 49 5.12 -10.63 -14.68
C GLN A 49 4.94 -9.38 -15.55
N ASN A 50 5.54 -8.27 -15.16
CA ASN A 50 5.43 -6.97 -15.83
C ASN A 50 6.82 -6.34 -15.96
N PRO A 51 7.68 -6.88 -16.85
CA PRO A 51 9.07 -6.45 -16.95
C PRO A 51 9.24 -4.97 -17.35
N ASP A 52 8.24 -4.40 -17.99
CA ASP A 52 8.17 -2.99 -18.38
C ASP A 52 7.61 -2.06 -17.29
N LEU A 53 7.40 -2.57 -16.07
CA LEU A 53 6.78 -1.81 -14.98
C LEU A 53 7.53 -0.51 -14.66
N LEU A 54 8.85 -0.52 -14.69
CA LEU A 54 9.72 0.62 -14.42
C LEU A 54 10.42 1.16 -15.67
N ARG A 55 10.36 0.42 -16.77
CA ARG A 55 10.97 0.79 -18.03
C ARG A 55 10.02 0.45 -19.17
N PRO A 56 9.86 1.35 -20.15
CA PRO A 56 9.14 1.01 -21.36
C PRO A 56 9.80 -0.20 -22.03
N PRO A 57 9.04 -1.10 -22.68
CA PRO A 57 9.60 -2.18 -23.47
C PRO A 57 10.46 -1.63 -24.62
N ALA A 58 11.45 -2.40 -25.06
CA ALA A 58 12.35 -1.99 -26.16
C ALA A 58 11.61 -1.75 -27.49
N THR A 59 10.41 -2.31 -27.63
CA THR A 59 9.51 -2.09 -28.76
C THR A 59 8.73 -0.78 -28.68
N ASP A 60 8.73 -0.13 -27.52
CA ASP A 60 8.18 1.21 -27.37
C ASP A 60 9.21 2.21 -27.92
N HIS A 61 9.00 2.72 -29.09
CA HIS A 61 9.93 3.60 -29.81
C HIS A 61 10.09 4.99 -29.20
N GLY A 62 9.69 5.17 -27.93
CA GLY A 62 9.99 6.39 -27.19
C GLY A 62 9.23 7.64 -27.64
N SER A 63 8.22 7.49 -28.49
CA SER A 63 7.37 8.62 -28.88
C SER A 63 6.38 9.02 -27.78
N MET A 64 6.09 8.12 -26.85
CA MET A 64 5.22 8.35 -25.69
C MET A 64 5.89 7.95 -24.38
N PRO A 65 5.66 8.70 -23.30
CA PRO A 65 6.12 8.31 -21.98
C PRO A 65 5.36 7.07 -21.47
N ASN A 66 5.92 6.41 -20.46
CA ASN A 66 5.24 5.31 -19.79
C ASN A 66 3.91 5.80 -19.17
N LEU A 67 2.80 5.18 -19.55
CA LEU A 67 1.45 5.51 -19.09
C LEU A 67 0.96 4.63 -17.95
N ARG A 68 1.79 3.69 -17.44
CA ARG A 68 1.41 2.68 -16.46
C ARG A 68 2.29 2.75 -15.22
N PHE A 69 1.66 2.60 -14.06
CA PHE A 69 2.35 2.35 -12.78
C PHE A 69 1.51 1.40 -11.92
N SER A 70 2.17 0.49 -11.20
CA SER A 70 1.49 -0.45 -10.30
C SER A 70 1.50 0.06 -8.86
N PHE A 71 0.34 0.18 -8.23
CA PHE A 71 0.25 0.46 -6.79
C PHE A 71 1.00 -0.56 -5.92
N ALA A 72 1.23 -1.79 -6.40
CA ALA A 72 2.02 -2.78 -5.68
C ALA A 72 3.47 -2.35 -5.47
N ASP A 73 3.99 -1.50 -6.38
CA ASP A 73 5.36 -0.98 -6.32
C ASP A 73 5.43 0.43 -5.69
N ALA A 74 4.30 1.04 -5.37
CA ALA A 74 4.28 2.33 -4.69
C ALA A 74 4.79 2.21 -3.25
N HIS A 75 5.45 3.27 -2.76
CA HIS A 75 5.84 3.37 -1.36
C HIS A 75 4.63 3.19 -0.44
N VAL A 76 4.81 2.39 0.61
CA VAL A 76 3.76 2.13 1.62
C VAL A 76 3.97 3.02 2.82
N LYS A 77 3.01 3.89 3.12
CA LYS A 77 2.93 4.64 4.37
C LYS A 77 2.16 3.81 5.39
N LEU A 78 2.86 3.29 6.40
CA LEU A 78 2.28 2.50 7.48
C LEU A 78 2.00 3.38 8.70
N ARG A 79 0.83 3.21 9.31
CA ARG A 79 0.40 3.83 10.58
C ARG A 79 -0.40 2.81 11.37
N GLN A 80 -0.64 3.07 12.67
CA GLN A 80 -1.45 2.17 13.52
C GLN A 80 -2.87 1.94 12.97
N GLY A 81 -3.44 2.96 12.34
CA GLY A 81 -4.81 2.89 11.79
C GLY A 81 -4.91 2.30 10.39
N GLY A 82 -3.80 1.89 9.76
CA GLY A 82 -3.83 1.32 8.41
C GLY A 82 -2.62 1.69 7.57
N TRP A 83 -2.79 1.64 6.25
CA TRP A 83 -1.73 1.98 5.31
C TRP A 83 -2.30 2.72 4.09
N SER A 84 -1.44 3.47 3.43
CA SER A 84 -1.73 4.06 2.12
C SER A 84 -0.56 3.91 1.15
N ARG A 85 -0.88 3.85 -0.13
CA ARG A 85 0.05 3.94 -1.26
C ARG A 85 -0.41 5.06 -2.16
N GLU A 86 0.51 5.89 -2.59
CA GLU A 86 0.22 7.05 -3.44
C GLU A 86 1.00 6.94 -4.74
N VAL A 87 0.36 7.34 -5.83
CA VAL A 87 0.98 7.50 -7.15
C VAL A 87 0.68 8.92 -7.60
N THR A 88 1.73 9.70 -7.75
CA THR A 88 1.67 11.11 -8.18
C THR A 88 2.48 11.27 -9.47
N GLN A 89 2.64 12.50 -9.92
CA GLN A 89 3.53 12.82 -11.03
C GLN A 89 4.98 12.36 -10.80
N ARG A 90 5.40 12.17 -9.54
CA ARG A 90 6.74 11.67 -9.21
C ARG A 90 6.93 10.23 -9.65
N GLU A 91 5.94 9.36 -9.45
CA GLU A 91 5.97 7.96 -9.82
C GLU A 91 5.51 7.73 -11.27
N LEU A 92 4.57 8.54 -11.73
CA LEU A 92 3.99 8.47 -13.08
C LEU A 92 4.03 9.87 -13.69
N ALA A 93 5.11 10.18 -14.40
CA ALA A 93 5.41 11.54 -14.89
C ALA A 93 4.32 12.19 -15.75
N VAL A 94 3.51 11.38 -16.43
CA VAL A 94 2.38 11.86 -17.25
C VAL A 94 1.16 12.26 -16.43
N SER A 95 1.10 11.87 -15.15
CA SER A 95 -0.05 12.16 -14.27
C SER A 95 0.06 13.57 -13.67
N THR A 96 -0.04 14.58 -14.52
CA THR A 96 0.16 15.99 -14.14
C THR A 96 -1.05 16.62 -13.43
N SER A 97 -2.24 16.06 -13.61
CA SER A 97 -3.49 16.61 -13.11
C SER A 97 -4.21 15.71 -12.10
N MET A 98 -3.78 14.47 -11.98
CA MET A 98 -4.38 13.47 -11.09
C MET A 98 -3.31 12.77 -10.26
N ALA A 99 -3.68 12.40 -9.02
CA ALA A 99 -2.94 11.46 -8.20
C ALA A 99 -3.86 10.31 -7.80
N GLY A 100 -3.30 9.12 -7.65
CA GLY A 100 -4.02 7.96 -7.18
C GLY A 100 -3.63 7.62 -5.74
N VAL A 101 -4.59 7.21 -4.93
CA VAL A 101 -4.35 6.70 -3.57
C VAL A 101 -5.05 5.35 -3.43
N ASN A 102 -4.30 4.34 -3.01
CA ASN A 102 -4.85 3.09 -2.52
C ASN A 102 -4.63 3.04 -1.01
N MET A 103 -5.73 2.98 -0.26
CA MET A 103 -5.71 3.08 1.20
C MET A 103 -6.50 1.95 1.85
N ARG A 104 -6.00 1.47 2.98
CA ARG A 104 -6.72 0.58 3.88
C ARG A 104 -6.72 1.15 5.29
N LEU A 105 -7.90 1.27 5.88
CA LEU A 105 -8.08 1.59 7.28
C LEU A 105 -8.52 0.34 8.04
N THR A 106 -7.93 0.12 9.20
CA THR A 106 -8.42 -0.88 10.16
C THR A 106 -9.67 -0.36 10.85
N SER A 107 -10.43 -1.24 11.50
CA SER A 107 -11.56 -0.81 12.34
C SER A 107 -11.10 0.19 13.40
N GLY A 108 -11.70 1.37 13.44
CA GLY A 108 -11.31 2.49 14.30
C GLY A 108 -10.15 3.34 13.75
N GLY A 109 -9.47 2.90 12.71
CA GLY A 109 -8.41 3.71 12.06
C GLY A 109 -9.01 4.94 11.39
N VAL A 110 -8.35 6.08 11.52
CA VAL A 110 -8.84 7.36 11.01
C VAL A 110 -7.82 8.01 10.07
N ARG A 111 -8.25 8.32 8.86
CA ARG A 111 -7.61 9.35 8.05
C ARG A 111 -8.10 10.69 8.61
N ALA A 112 -7.23 11.37 9.34
CA ALA A 112 -7.58 12.60 10.05
C ALA A 112 -8.17 13.67 9.13
N MET A 113 -8.94 14.58 9.72
CA MET A 113 -9.51 15.72 9.01
C MET A 113 -8.40 16.51 8.28
N HIS A 114 -8.56 16.69 6.99
CA HIS A 114 -7.64 17.42 6.12
C HIS A 114 -8.38 17.96 4.91
N TRP A 115 -7.72 18.82 4.16
CA TRP A 115 -8.21 19.37 2.90
C TRP A 115 -7.06 19.51 1.92
N HIS A 116 -7.36 19.63 0.65
CA HIS A 116 -6.40 19.90 -0.41
C HIS A 116 -7.05 20.66 -1.58
N LYS A 117 -6.22 21.22 -2.44
CA LYS A 117 -6.67 22.01 -3.60
C LYS A 117 -7.48 21.21 -4.60
N GLN A 118 -7.15 19.93 -4.76
CA GLN A 118 -7.81 19.03 -5.69
C GLN A 118 -9.09 18.48 -5.05
N ALA A 119 -10.08 18.23 -5.88
CA ALA A 119 -11.21 17.39 -5.49
C ALA A 119 -10.76 15.94 -5.33
N GLU A 120 -11.43 15.20 -4.46
CA GLU A 120 -11.21 13.76 -4.26
C GLU A 120 -12.43 12.98 -4.72
N TRP A 121 -12.19 12.00 -5.58
CA TRP A 121 -13.17 11.03 -6.01
C TRP A 121 -12.72 9.65 -5.50
N SER A 122 -13.58 8.96 -4.79
CA SER A 122 -13.23 7.70 -4.13
C SER A 122 -14.27 6.63 -4.37
N PHE A 123 -13.82 5.38 -4.38
CA PHE A 123 -14.64 4.20 -4.57
C PHE A 123 -14.28 3.11 -3.56
N MET A 124 -15.29 2.55 -2.89
CA MET A 124 -15.08 1.52 -1.87
C MET A 124 -14.93 0.14 -2.50
N LEU A 125 -13.77 -0.47 -2.31
CA LEU A 125 -13.48 -1.80 -2.83
C LEU A 125 -13.93 -2.91 -1.88
N ALA A 126 -13.69 -2.74 -0.58
CA ALA A 126 -14.00 -3.75 0.43
C ALA A 126 -14.11 -3.13 1.82
N GLY A 127 -14.83 -3.78 2.72
CA GLY A 127 -15.01 -3.32 4.10
C GLY A 127 -16.08 -2.23 4.22
N ARG A 128 -15.97 -1.43 5.30
CA ARG A 128 -16.88 -0.31 5.57
C ARG A 128 -16.09 0.88 6.10
N ALA A 129 -16.55 2.07 5.76
CA ALA A 129 -15.96 3.31 6.29
C ALA A 129 -17.06 4.33 6.58
N ARG A 130 -16.75 5.27 7.48
CA ARG A 130 -17.51 6.50 7.68
C ARG A 130 -16.78 7.63 7.06
N ILE A 131 -17.44 8.35 6.18
CA ILE A 131 -16.96 9.58 5.59
C ILE A 131 -17.58 10.77 6.29
N THR A 132 -16.80 11.81 6.51
CA THR A 132 -17.22 13.06 7.12
C THR A 132 -16.67 14.22 6.31
N ALA A 133 -17.48 15.21 6.03
CA ALA A 133 -17.06 16.47 5.41
C ALA A 133 -17.72 17.66 6.11
N VAL A 134 -17.06 18.83 6.05
CA VAL A 134 -17.57 20.08 6.61
C VAL A 134 -17.42 21.16 5.55
N ASP A 135 -18.50 21.92 5.31
CA ASP A 135 -18.47 23.05 4.38
C ASP A 135 -18.03 24.36 5.06
N ASN A 136 -17.94 25.43 4.27
CA ASN A 136 -17.51 26.74 4.75
C ASN A 136 -18.51 27.41 5.70
N ASP A 137 -19.77 26.98 5.69
CA ASP A 137 -20.84 27.50 6.55
C ASP A 137 -20.98 26.67 7.85
N GLY A 138 -20.14 25.64 8.01
CA GLY A 138 -20.14 24.77 9.18
C GLY A 138 -21.15 23.63 9.11
N HIS A 139 -21.84 23.43 7.98
CA HIS A 139 -22.67 22.25 7.81
C HIS A 139 -21.78 21.00 7.64
N ASN A 140 -22.23 19.91 8.19
CA ASN A 140 -21.51 18.63 8.07
C ASN A 140 -22.29 17.63 7.22
N PHE A 141 -21.54 16.73 6.59
CA PHE A 141 -22.04 15.56 5.92
C PHE A 141 -21.37 14.33 6.54
N ILE A 142 -22.18 13.35 6.94
CA ILE A 142 -21.71 12.09 7.49
C ILE A 142 -22.48 10.96 6.83
N ALA A 143 -21.74 9.97 6.30
CA ALA A 143 -22.31 8.77 5.72
C ALA A 143 -21.42 7.56 5.98
N ASP A 144 -22.04 6.39 6.15
CA ASP A 144 -21.36 5.11 6.15
C ASP A 144 -21.42 4.52 4.73
N VAL A 145 -20.27 4.07 4.24
CA VAL A 145 -20.10 3.54 2.88
C VAL A 145 -19.62 2.09 2.94
N GLY A 146 -20.04 1.30 1.96
CA GLY A 146 -19.70 -0.11 1.77
C GLY A 146 -19.19 -0.39 0.35
N PRO A 147 -18.87 -1.66 0.04
CA PRO A 147 -18.37 -2.04 -1.28
C PRO A 147 -19.32 -1.64 -2.39
N GLY A 148 -18.80 -0.99 -3.42
CA GLY A 148 -19.57 -0.46 -4.54
C GLY A 148 -19.99 1.00 -4.39
N ASP A 149 -19.90 1.57 -3.19
CA ASP A 149 -20.22 2.98 -2.99
C ASP A 149 -19.13 3.89 -3.52
N LEU A 150 -19.58 5.05 -3.98
CA LEU A 150 -18.76 6.13 -4.50
C LEU A 150 -19.06 7.40 -3.73
N TRP A 151 -18.01 8.18 -3.44
CA TRP A 151 -18.18 9.52 -2.87
C TRP A 151 -17.24 10.53 -3.50
N TYR A 152 -17.55 11.78 -3.27
CA TYR A 152 -16.80 12.90 -3.82
C TYR A 152 -16.65 13.99 -2.78
N PHE A 153 -15.41 14.42 -2.56
CA PHE A 153 -15.09 15.58 -1.75
C PHE A 153 -14.72 16.74 -2.68
N PRO A 154 -15.48 17.84 -2.70
CA PRO A 154 -15.13 19.03 -3.47
C PRO A 154 -13.76 19.59 -3.07
N ALA A 155 -13.13 20.31 -3.99
CA ALA A 155 -11.87 20.98 -3.75
C ALA A 155 -11.95 21.91 -2.52
N GLY A 156 -10.96 21.80 -1.63
CA GLY A 156 -10.88 22.66 -0.43
C GLY A 156 -11.80 22.28 0.74
N ILE A 157 -12.67 21.30 0.58
CA ILE A 157 -13.58 20.87 1.65
C ILE A 157 -12.82 19.99 2.66
N PRO A 158 -12.80 20.37 3.97
CA PRO A 158 -12.28 19.52 5.02
C PRO A 158 -13.05 18.20 5.12
N HIS A 159 -12.32 17.10 5.13
CA HIS A 159 -12.91 15.76 5.17
C HIS A 159 -12.07 14.77 5.95
N ALA A 160 -12.72 13.72 6.43
CA ALA A 160 -12.10 12.60 7.17
C ALA A 160 -12.74 11.27 6.77
N ILE A 161 -11.98 10.19 6.93
CA ILE A 161 -12.47 8.84 6.67
C ILE A 161 -12.09 7.95 7.87
N GLN A 162 -13.06 7.22 8.41
CA GLN A 162 -12.86 6.28 9.51
C GLN A 162 -13.20 4.85 9.05
N GLY A 163 -12.29 3.91 9.25
CA GLY A 163 -12.58 2.49 9.08
C GLY A 163 -13.60 2.00 10.11
N LEU A 164 -14.63 1.32 9.67
CA LEU A 164 -15.66 0.72 10.53
C LEU A 164 -15.42 -0.78 10.69
N PRO A 165 -15.92 -1.40 11.78
CA PRO A 165 -15.93 -2.85 11.91
C PRO A 165 -16.82 -3.48 10.84
N ALA A 166 -16.50 -4.73 10.47
CA ALA A 166 -17.39 -5.53 9.65
C ALA A 166 -18.76 -5.67 10.32
N GLU A 167 -19.83 -5.82 9.55
CA GLU A 167 -21.15 -6.07 10.11
C GLU A 167 -21.13 -7.32 11.00
N GLY A 168 -21.76 -7.24 12.17
CA GLY A 168 -21.81 -8.34 13.13
C GLY A 168 -20.58 -8.48 14.05
N CYS A 169 -19.57 -7.63 13.93
CA CYS A 169 -18.47 -7.62 14.88
C CYS A 169 -18.87 -6.85 16.16
N PRO A 170 -18.85 -7.48 17.36
CA PRO A 170 -19.20 -6.79 18.59
C PRO A 170 -18.24 -5.63 18.85
N ARG A 171 -18.77 -4.47 19.21
CA ARG A 171 -17.95 -3.33 19.64
C ARG A 171 -17.20 -3.77 20.90
N LYS A 172 -15.89 -3.78 20.84
CA LYS A 172 -15.10 -3.87 22.08
C LYS A 172 -15.35 -2.58 22.85
N GLY A 173 -16.07 -2.67 23.98
CA GLY A 173 -16.25 -1.61 24.95
C GLY A 173 -14.92 -1.19 25.58
#